data_15ff9eb227f8a66b4a4ba06016f29b75
#
_entry.id   15ff9eb227f8a66b4a4ba06016f29b75
#
_cell.length_a   1.000
_cell.length_b   1.000
_cell.length_c   1.000
_cell.angle_alpha   90.00
_cell.angle_beta   90.00
_cell.angle_gamma   90.00
#
_symmetry.space_group_name_H-M   'P 1'
#
loop_
_entity.id
_entity.type
_entity.pdbx_description
1 polymer ?
#
loop_
_entity_poly.entity_id
_entity_poly.type
_entity_poly.pdbx_seq_one_letter_code
_entity_poly.pdbx_strand_id
1 'polypeptide(L)'
;NPDVDPAFLFMTEGFNLRNHEICAVLGLSQMKKLDKNIAIRRDNFAHWWVKAKASLHQYYCPQFQKGNSSFSFPIIPHDGSLTPILKGKLKEEGIEYRPIISGNLLRHPAFNKYKLCTERENPNVCTLHRNGLYVGNSQFVNKKKVDRLIEVMGV
;
A
#
# COMPACT_ATOMS: atom_id res chain seq x y z
N ASN A 1 13.16 -12.10 12.42
CA ASN A 1 12.06 -12.85 11.83
C ASN A 1 12.19 -12.81 10.31
N PRO A 2 12.54 -13.95 9.64
CA PRO A 2 12.81 -13.94 8.20
C PRO A 2 11.59 -13.64 7.33
N ASP A 3 10.38 -13.75 7.90
CA ASP A 3 9.12 -13.54 7.18
C ASP A 3 8.67 -12.07 7.14
N VAL A 4 9.40 -11.18 7.83
CA VAL A 4 9.05 -9.75 7.90
C VAL A 4 10.13 -8.93 7.25
N ASP A 5 9.74 -8.02 6.37
CA ASP A 5 10.67 -7.06 5.75
C ASP A 5 11.40 -6.27 6.85
N PRO A 6 12.76 -6.27 6.89
CA PRO A 6 13.51 -5.58 7.93
C PRO A 6 13.19 -4.09 8.07
N ALA A 7 12.80 -3.42 6.98
CA ALA A 7 12.41 -2.02 6.99
C ALA A 7 11.10 -1.75 7.75
N PHE A 8 10.29 -2.79 7.96
CA PHE A 8 8.99 -2.72 8.64
C PHE A 8 8.89 -3.66 9.84
N LEU A 9 10.03 -4.11 10.37
CA LEU A 9 10.08 -4.98 11.54
C LEU A 9 9.92 -4.17 12.83
N PHE A 10 8.80 -4.37 13.52
CA PHE A 10 8.52 -3.73 14.81
C PHE A 10 9.05 -4.59 15.96
N MET A 11 10.07 -4.11 16.66
CA MET A 11 10.70 -4.79 17.80
C MET A 11 10.03 -4.41 19.12
N THR A 12 9.51 -3.19 19.22
CA THR A 12 8.86 -2.63 20.42
C THR A 12 7.61 -1.86 20.06
N GLU A 13 6.70 -1.73 21.03
CA GLU A 13 5.55 -0.83 20.91
C GLU A 13 6.01 0.63 21.05
N GLY A 14 5.32 1.54 20.36
CA GLY A 14 5.57 2.96 20.45
C GLY A 14 4.47 3.78 19.78
N PHE A 15 4.31 5.00 20.21
CA PHE A 15 3.29 5.92 19.67
C PHE A 15 3.73 6.66 18.42
N ASN A 16 5.02 6.56 18.04
CA ASN A 16 5.62 7.25 16.88
C ASN A 16 5.36 8.79 16.90
N LEU A 17 5.33 9.38 18.08
CA LEU A 17 5.10 10.82 18.25
C LEU A 17 6.41 11.59 18.02
N ARG A 18 6.46 12.38 16.95
CA ARG A 18 7.63 13.17 16.53
C ARG A 18 7.17 14.54 16.07
N ASN A 19 6.68 15.37 16.97
CA ASN A 19 6.17 16.69 16.61
C ASN A 19 7.22 17.79 16.85
N HIS A 20 7.36 18.70 15.88
CA HIS A 20 8.24 19.87 15.91
C HIS A 20 7.51 21.09 15.35
N GLU A 21 7.86 22.31 15.78
CA GLU A 21 7.32 23.56 15.24
C GLU A 21 7.50 23.67 13.74
N ILE A 22 8.63 23.19 13.20
CA ILE A 22 8.90 23.11 11.75
C ILE A 22 7.82 22.31 11.05
N CYS A 23 7.36 21.21 11.65
CA CYS A 23 6.25 20.40 11.10
C CYS A 23 4.94 21.19 11.04
N ALA A 24 4.70 22.05 12.03
CA ALA A 24 3.50 22.90 12.06
C ALA A 24 3.54 23.96 10.94
N VAL A 25 4.68 24.61 10.72
CA VAL A 25 4.87 25.60 9.64
C VAL A 25 4.67 24.94 8.26
N LEU A 26 5.29 23.78 8.05
CA LEU A 26 5.10 23.00 6.83
C LEU A 26 3.64 22.57 6.67
N GLY A 27 2.99 22.12 7.76
CA GLY A 27 1.60 21.73 7.80
C GLY A 27 0.67 22.86 7.35
N LEU A 28 0.83 24.06 7.87
CA LEU A 28 0.05 25.24 7.46
C LEU A 28 0.19 25.53 5.96
N SER A 29 1.41 25.38 5.41
CA SER A 29 1.64 25.52 3.97
C SER A 29 0.94 24.44 3.16
N GLN A 30 0.93 23.18 3.64
CA GLN A 30 0.28 22.05 2.96
C GLN A 30 -1.25 22.10 3.04
N MET A 31 -1.80 22.63 4.12
CA MET A 31 -3.25 22.81 4.29
C MET A 31 -3.87 23.63 3.13
N LYS A 32 -3.17 24.63 2.63
CA LYS A 32 -3.61 25.44 1.48
C LYS A 32 -3.78 24.62 0.19
N LYS A 33 -3.14 23.46 0.09
CA LYS A 33 -3.14 22.58 -1.09
C LYS A 33 -3.94 21.29 -0.86
N LEU A 34 -4.47 21.10 0.35
CA LEU A 34 -5.03 19.83 0.80
C LEU A 34 -6.18 19.37 -0.09
N ASP A 35 -7.18 20.20 -0.31
CA ASP A 35 -8.39 19.85 -1.07
C ASP A 35 -8.05 19.49 -2.52
N LYS A 36 -7.14 20.26 -3.16
CA LYS A 36 -6.66 19.96 -4.50
C LYS A 36 -5.95 18.60 -4.54
N ASN A 37 -5.09 18.31 -3.56
CA ASN A 37 -4.34 17.06 -3.50
C ASN A 37 -5.26 15.87 -3.24
N ILE A 38 -6.30 16.05 -2.43
CA ILE A 38 -7.35 15.05 -2.19
C ILE A 38 -8.10 14.76 -3.48
N ALA A 39 -8.52 15.78 -4.22
CA ALA A 39 -9.24 15.61 -5.49
C ALA A 39 -8.41 14.81 -6.51
N ILE A 40 -7.12 15.16 -6.67
CA ILE A 40 -6.21 14.44 -7.58
C ILE A 40 -6.08 12.97 -7.18
N ARG A 41 -5.86 12.68 -5.89
CA ARG A 41 -5.72 11.29 -5.41
C ARG A 41 -7.00 10.47 -5.60
N ARG A 42 -8.16 11.07 -5.36
CA ARG A 42 -9.47 10.43 -5.59
C ARG A 42 -9.69 10.10 -7.07
N ASP A 43 -9.39 11.04 -7.96
CA ASP A 43 -9.53 10.84 -9.41
C ASP A 43 -8.59 9.76 -9.93
N ASN A 44 -7.32 9.77 -9.51
CA ASN A 44 -6.36 8.74 -9.85
C ASN A 44 -6.79 7.36 -9.33
N PHE A 45 -7.27 7.27 -8.08
CA PHE A 45 -7.70 6.00 -7.50
C PHE A 45 -8.95 5.45 -8.21
N ALA A 46 -9.92 6.31 -8.52
CA ALA A 46 -11.10 5.91 -9.28
C ALA A 46 -10.72 5.39 -10.68
N HIS A 47 -9.81 6.08 -11.38
CA HIS A 47 -9.30 5.66 -12.68
C HIS A 47 -8.60 4.31 -12.61
N TRP A 48 -7.68 4.13 -11.65
CA TRP A 48 -7.01 2.85 -11.40
C TRP A 48 -8.01 1.74 -11.10
N TRP A 49 -8.98 1.99 -10.20
CA TRP A 49 -9.95 0.99 -9.77
C TRP A 49 -10.82 0.47 -10.92
N VAL A 50 -11.31 1.37 -11.78
CA VAL A 50 -12.12 0.99 -12.95
C VAL A 50 -11.31 0.08 -13.88
N LYS A 51 -10.08 0.44 -14.19
CA LYS A 51 -9.21 -0.34 -15.08
C LYS A 51 -8.78 -1.66 -14.45
N ALA A 52 -8.36 -1.64 -13.20
CA ALA A 52 -7.95 -2.84 -12.48
C ALA A 52 -9.09 -3.87 -12.42
N LYS A 53 -10.30 -3.42 -12.10
CA LYS A 53 -11.48 -4.28 -12.07
C LYS A 53 -11.82 -4.87 -13.44
N ALA A 54 -11.58 -4.14 -14.50
CA ALA A 54 -11.91 -4.58 -15.87
C ALA A 54 -10.88 -5.56 -16.46
N SER A 55 -9.59 -5.46 -16.09
CA SER A 55 -8.51 -6.15 -16.80
C SER A 55 -7.56 -6.98 -15.93
N LEU A 56 -7.59 -6.83 -14.61
CA LEU A 56 -6.62 -7.45 -13.70
C LEU A 56 -7.27 -8.51 -12.81
N HIS A 57 -7.83 -9.56 -13.42
CA HIS A 57 -8.55 -10.62 -12.70
C HIS A 57 -7.66 -11.50 -11.82
N GLN A 58 -6.34 -11.47 -12.01
CA GLN A 58 -5.35 -12.17 -11.18
C GLN A 58 -5.02 -11.47 -9.86
N TYR A 59 -5.63 -10.29 -9.61
CA TYR A 59 -5.44 -9.51 -8.38
C TYR A 59 -6.75 -9.29 -7.65
N TYR A 60 -6.66 -9.21 -6.31
CA TYR A 60 -7.77 -8.74 -5.49
C TYR A 60 -8.04 -7.26 -5.76
N CYS A 61 -9.25 -6.93 -6.19
CA CYS A 61 -9.67 -5.55 -6.35
C CYS A 61 -10.36 -5.08 -5.05
N PRO A 62 -9.87 -4.01 -4.40
CA PRO A 62 -10.49 -3.52 -3.18
C PRO A 62 -11.88 -2.96 -3.44
N GLN A 63 -12.72 -2.97 -2.41
CA GLN A 63 -14.04 -2.37 -2.50
C GLN A 63 -13.92 -0.84 -2.70
N PHE A 64 -14.58 -0.30 -3.73
CA PHE A 64 -14.57 1.14 -3.96
C PHE A 64 -15.42 1.86 -2.92
N GLN A 65 -14.83 2.83 -2.24
CA GLN A 65 -15.52 3.69 -1.29
C GLN A 65 -15.47 5.14 -1.78
N LYS A 66 -16.64 5.70 -2.03
CA LYS A 66 -16.78 7.11 -2.41
C LYS A 66 -16.16 8.01 -1.34
N GLY A 67 -15.27 8.90 -1.75
CA GLY A 67 -14.63 9.85 -0.84
C GLY A 67 -13.29 9.39 -0.28
N ASN A 68 -12.88 8.14 -0.50
CA ASN A 68 -11.56 7.67 -0.11
C ASN A 68 -10.46 8.42 -0.87
N SER A 69 -9.55 9.06 -0.14
CA SER A 69 -8.34 9.68 -0.68
C SER A 69 -7.13 8.78 -0.44
N SER A 70 -7.13 7.59 -1.07
CA SER A 70 -6.06 6.63 -0.91
C SER A 70 -4.72 7.23 -1.29
N PHE A 71 -3.70 7.06 -0.44
CA PHE A 71 -2.32 7.48 -0.73
C PHE A 71 -1.57 6.46 -1.59
N SER A 72 -2.19 5.33 -1.89
CA SER A 72 -1.57 4.22 -2.61
C SER A 72 -2.57 3.43 -3.44
N PHE A 73 -2.02 2.69 -4.42
CA PHE A 73 -2.70 1.66 -5.18
C PHE A 73 -2.31 0.30 -4.60
N PRO A 74 -3.20 -0.41 -3.90
CA PRO A 74 -2.91 -1.73 -3.37
C PRO A 74 -2.87 -2.76 -4.50
N ILE A 75 -1.89 -3.64 -4.46
CA ILE A 75 -1.67 -4.70 -5.44
C ILE A 75 -1.53 -6.01 -4.70
N ILE A 76 -2.50 -6.90 -4.84
CA ILE A 76 -2.55 -8.15 -4.08
C ILE A 76 -2.83 -9.29 -5.07
N PRO A 77 -1.81 -9.99 -5.55
CA PRO A 77 -2.01 -11.15 -6.40
C PRO A 77 -2.78 -12.27 -5.69
N HIS A 78 -3.67 -12.95 -6.40
CA HIS A 78 -4.30 -14.17 -5.91
C HIS A 78 -3.26 -15.28 -5.72
N ASP A 79 -2.36 -15.42 -6.69
CA ASP A 79 -1.24 -16.35 -6.64
C ASP A 79 0.05 -15.61 -6.22
N GLY A 80 0.66 -16.06 -5.13
CA GLY A 80 1.91 -15.49 -4.61
C GLY A 80 3.10 -15.64 -5.56
N SER A 81 3.07 -16.56 -6.52
CA SER A 81 4.10 -16.70 -7.54
C SER A 81 4.24 -15.49 -8.46
N LEU A 82 3.17 -14.70 -8.61
CA LEU A 82 3.19 -13.45 -9.38
C LEU A 82 3.93 -12.31 -8.67
N THR A 83 4.05 -12.36 -7.35
CA THR A 83 4.66 -11.27 -6.57
C THR A 83 6.12 -10.99 -6.94
N PRO A 84 7.03 -11.99 -7.05
CA PRO A 84 8.40 -11.74 -7.47
C PRO A 84 8.50 -11.26 -8.92
N ILE A 85 7.67 -11.77 -9.83
CA ILE A 85 7.60 -11.34 -11.23
C ILE A 85 7.22 -9.86 -11.31
N LEU A 86 6.15 -9.50 -10.61
CA LEU A 86 5.68 -8.11 -10.55
C LEU A 86 6.74 -7.16 -9.95
N LYS A 87 7.41 -7.58 -8.87
CA LYS A 87 8.52 -6.79 -8.27
C LYS A 87 9.63 -6.54 -9.29
N GLY A 88 10.00 -7.54 -10.08
CA GLY A 88 10.98 -7.41 -11.15
C GLY A 88 10.56 -6.35 -12.17
N LYS A 89 9.35 -6.46 -12.71
CA LYS A 89 8.83 -5.52 -13.70
C LYS A 89 8.67 -4.09 -13.16
N LEU A 90 8.16 -3.92 -11.94
CA LEU A 90 8.08 -2.60 -11.31
C LEU A 90 9.46 -1.95 -11.18
N LYS A 91 10.48 -2.74 -10.82
CA LYS A 91 11.87 -2.27 -10.72
C LYS A 91 12.45 -1.89 -12.08
N GLU A 92 12.24 -2.68 -13.12
CA GLU A 92 12.66 -2.39 -14.50
C GLU A 92 12.05 -1.09 -15.03
N GLU A 93 10.79 -0.83 -14.67
CA GLU A 93 10.06 0.39 -15.05
C GLU A 93 10.36 1.59 -14.12
N GLY A 94 11.23 1.43 -13.12
CA GLY A 94 11.54 2.50 -12.17
C GLY A 94 10.36 2.89 -11.29
N ILE A 95 9.38 2.00 -11.09
CA ILE A 95 8.21 2.23 -10.25
C ILE A 95 8.53 1.76 -8.82
N GLU A 96 8.60 2.71 -7.89
CA GLU A 96 8.79 2.39 -6.47
C GLU A 96 7.55 1.67 -5.91
N TYR A 97 7.79 0.57 -5.23
CA TYR A 97 6.77 -0.20 -4.53
C TYR A 97 7.21 -0.51 -3.12
N ARG A 98 6.26 -0.84 -2.26
CA ARG A 98 6.51 -1.28 -0.89
C ARG A 98 5.60 -2.45 -0.54
N PRO A 99 6.01 -3.34 0.39
CA PRO A 99 5.09 -4.31 0.97
C PRO A 99 3.94 -3.57 1.66
N ILE A 100 2.79 -4.21 1.80
CA ILE A 100 1.71 -3.63 2.60
C ILE A 100 2.21 -3.47 4.02
N ILE A 101 2.22 -2.23 4.49
CA ILE A 101 2.85 -1.79 5.75
C ILE A 101 2.47 -2.75 6.87
N SER A 102 3.43 -3.17 7.67
CA SER A 102 3.29 -4.13 8.76
C SER A 102 2.73 -5.52 8.41
N GLY A 103 1.96 -5.68 7.34
CA GLY A 103 1.37 -6.97 6.99
C GLY A 103 0.64 -7.64 8.16
N ASN A 104 1.08 -8.81 8.59
CA ASN A 104 0.54 -9.50 9.77
C ASN A 104 1.26 -9.05 11.05
N LEU A 105 0.62 -8.20 11.84
CA LEU A 105 1.17 -7.66 13.10
C LEU A 105 1.60 -8.76 14.09
N LEU A 106 0.91 -9.91 14.11
CA LEU A 106 1.26 -11.02 15.00
C LEU A 106 2.62 -11.66 14.68
N ARG A 107 3.22 -11.35 13.53
CA ARG A 107 4.56 -11.78 13.15
C ARG A 107 5.66 -10.86 13.65
N HIS A 108 5.30 -9.70 14.18
CA HIS A 108 6.27 -8.75 14.74
C HIS A 108 6.57 -9.03 16.21
N PRO A 109 7.84 -8.98 16.64
CA PRO A 109 8.23 -9.22 18.03
C PRO A 109 7.50 -8.34 19.05
N ALA A 110 7.23 -7.10 18.71
CA ALA A 110 6.50 -6.15 19.55
C ALA A 110 5.12 -6.65 20.00
N PHE A 111 4.50 -7.54 19.21
CA PHE A 111 3.14 -8.04 19.47
C PHE A 111 3.11 -9.48 19.97
N ASN A 112 4.26 -10.06 20.35
CA ASN A 112 4.33 -11.45 20.85
C ASN A 112 3.41 -11.70 22.03
N LYS A 113 3.21 -10.73 22.92
CA LYS A 113 2.33 -10.85 24.09
C LYS A 113 0.84 -11.00 23.74
N TYR A 114 0.44 -10.64 22.51
CA TYR A 114 -0.95 -10.72 22.05
C TYR A 114 -1.25 -12.01 21.28
N LYS A 115 -0.25 -12.85 21.01
CA LYS A 115 -0.43 -14.11 20.25
C LYS A 115 -1.38 -15.11 20.93
N LEU A 116 -1.47 -15.06 22.23
CA LEU A 116 -2.35 -15.93 23.02
C LEU A 116 -3.85 -15.69 22.76
N CYS A 117 -4.21 -14.56 22.18
CA CYS A 117 -5.60 -14.21 21.89
C CYS A 117 -6.12 -14.77 20.55
N THR A 118 -5.22 -15.25 19.67
CA THR A 118 -5.59 -15.69 18.33
C THR A 118 -4.69 -16.84 17.89
N GLU A 119 -5.05 -18.06 18.25
CA GLU A 119 -4.35 -19.28 17.78
C GLU A 119 -4.54 -19.53 16.28
N ARG A 120 -5.51 -18.87 15.63
CA ARG A 120 -5.77 -19.02 14.20
C ARG A 120 -5.28 -17.78 13.44
N GLU A 121 -4.23 -17.97 12.63
CA GLU A 121 -3.85 -16.96 11.63
C GLU A 121 -5.03 -16.71 10.69
N ASN A 122 -5.42 -15.45 10.54
CA ASN A 122 -6.42 -15.06 9.55
C ASN A 122 -5.81 -15.26 8.14
N PRO A 123 -6.37 -16.13 7.29
CA PRO A 123 -5.80 -16.44 5.98
C PRO A 123 -5.69 -15.22 5.07
N ASN A 124 -6.64 -14.29 5.15
CA ASN A 124 -6.60 -13.05 4.36
C ASN A 124 -5.43 -12.15 4.80
N VAL A 125 -5.16 -12.05 6.10
CA VAL A 125 -4.02 -11.29 6.62
C VAL A 125 -2.70 -11.93 6.20
N CYS A 126 -2.64 -13.26 6.17
CA CYS A 126 -1.45 -13.99 5.68
C CYS A 126 -1.23 -13.77 4.19
N THR A 127 -2.28 -13.75 3.38
CA THR A 127 -2.20 -13.45 1.95
C THR A 127 -1.69 -12.01 1.72
N LEU A 128 -2.25 -11.05 2.44
CA LEU A 128 -1.78 -9.65 2.39
C LEU A 128 -0.30 -9.53 2.77
N HIS A 129 0.10 -10.23 3.84
CA HIS A 129 1.49 -10.18 4.31
C HIS A 129 2.49 -10.74 3.30
N ARG A 130 2.17 -11.86 2.65
CA ARG A 130 3.06 -12.55 1.72
C ARG A 130 3.07 -11.93 0.32
N ASN A 131 1.88 -11.59 -0.19
CA ASN A 131 1.68 -11.24 -1.59
C ASN A 131 1.44 -9.75 -1.81
N GLY A 132 1.04 -9.02 -0.75
CA GLY A 132 0.57 -7.65 -0.88
C GLY A 132 1.69 -6.64 -1.09
N LEU A 133 1.51 -5.80 -2.10
CA LEU A 133 2.34 -4.65 -2.41
C LEU A 133 1.48 -3.40 -2.52
N TYR A 134 2.09 -2.23 -2.49
CA TYR A 134 1.45 -1.00 -2.92
C TYR A 134 2.40 -0.08 -3.68
N VAL A 135 1.84 0.70 -4.57
CA VAL A 135 2.51 1.79 -5.30
C VAL A 135 1.89 3.11 -4.87
N GLY A 136 2.71 4.15 -4.74
CA GLY A 136 2.28 5.45 -4.21
C GLY A 136 1.28 6.17 -5.13
N ASN A 137 0.26 6.79 -4.53
CA ASN A 137 -0.69 7.68 -5.20
C ASN A 137 -0.56 9.09 -4.60
N SER A 138 0.31 9.89 -5.18
CA SER A 138 0.54 11.27 -4.76
C SER A 138 -0.10 12.27 -5.75
N GLN A 139 -0.09 13.55 -5.37
CA GLN A 139 -0.52 14.63 -6.26
C GLN A 139 0.34 14.80 -7.52
N PHE A 140 1.49 14.13 -7.61
CA PHE A 140 2.38 14.14 -8.78
C PHE A 140 2.14 12.96 -9.73
N VAL A 141 1.26 12.05 -9.36
CA VAL A 141 0.79 10.98 -10.21
C VAL A 141 -0.33 11.52 -11.11
N ASN A 142 -0.28 11.16 -12.39
CA ASN A 142 -1.32 11.46 -13.37
C ASN A 142 -1.88 10.16 -13.98
N LYS A 143 -2.95 10.27 -14.76
CA LYS A 143 -3.62 9.11 -15.37
C LYS A 143 -2.69 8.30 -16.27
N LYS A 144 -1.75 8.91 -16.99
CA LYS A 144 -0.77 8.18 -17.81
C LYS A 144 0.13 7.27 -16.98
N LYS A 145 0.58 7.75 -15.81
CA LYS A 145 1.36 6.92 -14.86
C LYS A 145 0.53 5.78 -14.29
N VAL A 146 -0.76 6.03 -14.03
CA VAL A 146 -1.70 4.99 -13.59
C VAL A 146 -1.91 3.95 -14.69
N ASP A 147 -2.09 4.38 -15.94
CA ASP A 147 -2.23 3.49 -17.09
C ASP A 147 -0.99 2.61 -17.27
N ARG A 148 0.22 3.21 -17.14
CA ARG A 148 1.47 2.46 -17.17
C ARG A 148 1.55 1.42 -16.06
N LEU A 149 1.12 1.75 -14.84
CA LEU A 149 1.05 0.78 -13.76
C LEU A 149 0.14 -0.40 -14.10
N ILE A 150 -1.04 -0.15 -14.69
CA ILE A 150 -1.98 -1.20 -15.13
C ILE A 150 -1.34 -2.10 -16.18
N GLU A 151 -0.63 -1.52 -17.16
CA GLU A 151 0.10 -2.30 -18.20
C GLU A 151 1.16 -3.22 -17.56
N VAL A 152 1.94 -2.70 -16.62
CA VAL A 152 2.97 -3.49 -15.91
C VAL A 152 2.36 -4.62 -15.08
N MET A 153 1.16 -4.40 -14.52
CA MET A 153 0.42 -5.41 -13.76
C MET A 153 -0.25 -6.46 -14.64
N GLY A 154 -0.49 -6.16 -15.92
CA GLY A 154 -1.17 -7.04 -16.88
C GLY A 154 -0.33 -8.23 -17.37
N VAL A 155 0.49 -8.80 -16.51
CA VAL A 155 1.45 -9.91 -16.74
C VAL A 155 0.77 -11.23 -17.06
#